data_f493ca476a782fbc3087efd21fe1bc81
#
_entry.id   f493ca476a782fbc3087efd21fe1bc81
#
_cell.length_a   1.000
_cell.length_b   1.000
_cell.length_c   1.000
_cell.angle_alpha   90.00
_cell.angle_beta   90.00
_cell.angle_gamma   90.00
#
_symmetry.space_group_name_H-M   'P 1'
#
loop_
_entity.id
_entity.type
_entity.pdbx_description
1 polymer ?
#
loop_
_entity_poly.entity_id
_entity_poly.type
_entity_poly.pdbx_seq_one_letter_code
_entity_poly.pdbx_strand_id
1 'polypeptide(L)'
;MHWGDILRIKSEFPSNLWPNGVQAYNRWLYEHLLQNTPYDLMVRDLLLSEGSNFRSPAVNFYRGFQQRTPENFYQNINLLFLGDRNCEDNGHLCFSQVKFKSTKEWKEEIIYLDVHKELPSERIVLGDGTVLKPVADTDWRREYVMWLTSSANRRFAEVMVNRMWFWVFGKGIVDEPDDWREDNKPSDPRQLKSLTDYFIANDFNMRLLMKKILLSEEFNSEMAPAGKYVPQRLPAEVIVDALATVTGIWN
;
A
#
# COMPACT_ATOMS: atom_id res chain seq x y z
N MET A 1 -4.35 8.76 -9.01
CA MET A 1 -4.29 7.63 -9.92
C MET A 1 -3.37 6.52 -9.42
N HIS A 2 -2.05 6.68 -9.35
CA HIS A 2 -1.14 5.63 -8.86
C HIS A 2 -1.57 4.96 -7.56
N TRP A 3 -2.04 5.73 -6.58
CA TRP A 3 -2.55 5.20 -5.32
C TRP A 3 -3.83 4.38 -5.50
N GLY A 4 -4.73 4.80 -6.37
CA GLY A 4 -5.97 4.05 -6.65
C GLY A 4 -5.68 2.67 -7.25
N ASP A 5 -4.67 2.58 -8.11
CA ASP A 5 -4.22 1.31 -8.69
C ASP A 5 -3.59 0.41 -7.62
N ILE A 6 -2.68 0.96 -6.80
CA ILE A 6 -2.02 0.24 -5.72
C ILE A 6 -3.05 -0.31 -4.71
N LEU A 7 -3.98 0.53 -4.24
CA LEU A 7 -4.97 0.18 -3.24
C LEU A 7 -6.23 -0.47 -3.82
N ARG A 8 -6.27 -0.76 -5.13
CA ARG A 8 -7.37 -1.42 -5.82
C ARG A 8 -8.71 -0.68 -5.68
N ILE A 9 -8.68 0.65 -5.74
CA ILE A 9 -9.88 1.50 -5.66
C ILE A 9 -10.56 1.49 -7.03
N LYS A 10 -11.28 0.40 -7.34
CA LYS A 10 -11.89 0.15 -8.65
C LYS A 10 -13.26 -0.49 -8.53
N SER A 11 -14.18 -0.09 -9.41
CA SER A 11 -15.49 -0.76 -9.58
C SER A 11 -15.42 -1.95 -10.52
N GLU A 12 -14.39 -2.02 -11.38
CA GLU A 12 -14.23 -3.04 -12.38
C GLU A 12 -13.59 -4.32 -11.80
N PHE A 13 -13.71 -5.39 -12.58
CA PHE A 13 -12.98 -6.63 -12.30
C PHE A 13 -11.46 -6.36 -12.27
N PRO A 14 -10.68 -6.94 -11.34
CA PRO A 14 -11.07 -7.96 -10.35
C PRO A 14 -11.63 -7.42 -9.01
N SER A 15 -11.52 -6.14 -8.71
CA SER A 15 -11.90 -5.59 -7.40
C SER A 15 -13.41 -5.55 -7.18
N ASN A 16 -14.19 -5.19 -8.20
CA ASN A 16 -15.65 -5.17 -8.21
C ASN A 16 -16.29 -4.45 -7.01
N LEU A 17 -15.66 -3.38 -6.53
CA LEU A 17 -16.23 -2.57 -5.46
C LEU A 17 -17.44 -1.80 -5.99
N TRP A 18 -18.47 -1.68 -5.15
CA TRP A 18 -19.63 -0.87 -5.50
C TRP A 18 -19.24 0.61 -5.64
N PRO A 19 -19.79 1.38 -6.61
CA PRO A 19 -19.38 2.77 -6.87
C PRO A 19 -19.35 3.67 -5.65
N ASN A 20 -20.36 3.61 -4.78
CA ASN A 20 -20.36 4.39 -3.52
C ASN A 20 -19.23 3.97 -2.57
N GLY A 21 -18.89 2.69 -2.54
CA GLY A 21 -17.73 2.18 -1.78
C GLY A 21 -16.41 2.70 -2.36
N VAL A 22 -16.29 2.75 -3.69
CA VAL A 22 -15.13 3.33 -4.38
C VAL A 22 -14.99 4.82 -4.05
N GLN A 23 -16.10 5.59 -4.11
CA GLN A 23 -16.08 7.01 -3.78
C GLN A 23 -15.69 7.25 -2.31
N ALA A 24 -16.26 6.49 -1.38
CA ALA A 24 -15.93 6.59 0.03
C ALA A 24 -14.45 6.25 0.29
N TYR A 25 -13.95 5.19 -0.34
CA TYR A 25 -12.56 4.75 -0.20
C TYR A 25 -11.59 5.74 -0.85
N ASN A 26 -11.94 6.30 -2.00
CA ASN A 26 -11.13 7.34 -2.65
C ASN A 26 -11.08 8.63 -1.80
N ARG A 27 -12.19 9.00 -1.15
CA ARG A 27 -12.23 10.14 -0.22
C ARG A 27 -11.32 9.89 0.98
N TRP A 28 -11.35 8.71 1.59
CA TRP A 28 -10.47 8.32 2.68
C TRP A 28 -8.98 8.48 2.29
N LEU A 29 -8.61 7.98 1.11
CA LEU A 29 -7.25 8.13 0.59
C LEU A 29 -6.89 9.61 0.37
N TYR A 30 -7.79 10.38 -0.24
CA TYR A 30 -7.59 11.81 -0.50
C TYR A 30 -7.36 12.60 0.80
N GLU A 31 -8.14 12.31 1.84
CA GLU A 31 -8.02 12.96 3.15
C GLU A 31 -6.66 12.66 3.79
N HIS A 32 -6.18 11.41 3.76
CA HIS A 32 -4.85 11.06 4.23
C HIS A 32 -3.74 11.81 3.48
N LEU A 33 -3.84 11.87 2.16
CA LEU A 33 -2.88 12.59 1.32
C LEU A 33 -2.94 14.11 1.55
N LEU A 34 -4.15 14.68 1.71
CA LEU A 34 -4.35 16.10 2.00
C LEU A 34 -3.77 16.50 3.36
N GLN A 35 -3.98 15.69 4.38
CA GLN A 35 -3.45 15.89 5.72
C GLN A 35 -1.97 15.55 5.84
N ASN A 36 -1.38 15.00 4.78
CA ASN A 36 0.00 14.49 4.79
C ASN A 36 0.25 13.48 5.92
N THR A 37 -0.72 12.58 6.13
CA THR A 37 -0.57 11.50 7.11
C THR A 37 0.69 10.70 6.83
N PRO A 38 1.53 10.41 7.82
CA PRO A 38 2.68 9.53 7.67
C PRO A 38 2.29 8.19 7.02
N TYR A 39 3.14 7.71 6.11
CA TYR A 39 2.81 6.53 5.32
C TYR A 39 2.57 5.29 6.18
N ASP A 40 3.36 5.09 7.22
CA ASP A 40 3.19 4.00 8.17
C ASP A 40 1.84 4.08 8.90
N LEU A 41 1.41 5.27 9.32
CA LEU A 41 0.12 5.48 9.98
C LEU A 41 -1.05 5.26 9.01
N MET A 42 -0.92 5.71 7.75
CA MET A 42 -1.94 5.46 6.73
C MET A 42 -2.09 3.96 6.46
N VAL A 43 -0.98 3.21 6.41
CA VAL A 43 -1.02 1.75 6.21
C VAL A 43 -1.58 1.03 7.45
N ARG A 44 -1.29 1.50 8.66
CA ARG A 44 -1.92 0.97 9.89
C ARG A 44 -3.43 1.18 9.88
N ASP A 45 -3.90 2.38 9.55
CA ASP A 45 -5.33 2.66 9.46
C ASP A 45 -6.01 1.78 8.41
N LEU A 46 -5.36 1.60 7.25
CA LEU A 46 -5.84 0.71 6.20
C LEU A 46 -6.01 -0.74 6.68
N LEU A 47 -4.94 -1.32 7.23
CA LEU A 47 -4.87 -2.75 7.52
C LEU A 47 -5.58 -3.15 8.82
N LEU A 48 -5.74 -2.23 9.77
CA LEU A 48 -6.46 -2.48 11.02
C LEU A 48 -7.92 -2.03 10.97
N SER A 49 -8.40 -1.59 9.80
CA SER A 49 -9.78 -1.12 9.64
C SER A 49 -10.81 -2.23 9.90
N GLU A 50 -11.95 -1.81 10.45
CA GLU A 50 -13.14 -2.61 10.71
C GLU A 50 -14.41 -1.79 10.49
N GLY A 51 -15.53 -2.46 10.28
CA GLY A 51 -16.83 -1.82 10.17
C GLY A 51 -17.47 -1.91 8.78
N SER A 52 -18.42 -1.01 8.54
CA SER A 52 -19.17 -0.93 7.29
C SER A 52 -18.32 -0.35 6.16
N ASN A 53 -18.40 -0.93 4.98
CA ASN A 53 -17.72 -0.45 3.77
C ASN A 53 -18.08 0.98 3.36
N PHE A 54 -19.15 1.56 3.90
CA PHE A 54 -19.54 2.94 3.66
C PHE A 54 -19.12 3.89 4.79
N ARG A 55 -19.09 3.40 6.04
CA ARG A 55 -18.77 4.20 7.23
C ARG A 55 -17.30 4.12 7.65
N SER A 56 -16.66 3.00 7.34
CA SER A 56 -15.23 2.75 7.55
C SER A 56 -14.58 2.44 6.20
N PRO A 57 -14.36 3.44 5.33
CA PRO A 57 -14.06 3.22 3.92
C PRO A 57 -12.80 2.38 3.66
N ALA A 58 -11.82 2.41 4.55
CA ALA A 58 -10.58 1.64 4.46
C ALA A 58 -10.82 0.12 4.38
N VAL A 59 -11.93 -0.41 4.95
CA VAL A 59 -12.26 -1.83 4.86
C VAL A 59 -12.51 -2.31 3.43
N ASN A 60 -12.73 -1.39 2.48
CA ASN A 60 -12.86 -1.73 1.07
C ASN A 60 -11.56 -2.33 0.50
N PHE A 61 -10.42 -2.13 1.15
CA PHE A 61 -9.19 -2.84 0.83
C PHE A 61 -9.40 -4.35 0.88
N TYR A 62 -9.92 -4.89 2.00
CA TYR A 62 -10.22 -6.32 2.14
C TYR A 62 -11.31 -6.81 1.19
N ARG A 63 -12.28 -5.94 0.85
CA ARG A 63 -13.35 -6.27 -0.08
C ARG A 63 -12.89 -6.34 -1.54
N GLY A 64 -11.82 -5.64 -1.87
CA GLY A 64 -11.23 -5.62 -3.22
C GLY A 64 -10.53 -6.92 -3.63
N PHE A 65 -10.36 -7.88 -2.72
CA PHE A 65 -9.79 -9.18 -3.04
C PHE A 65 -10.86 -10.16 -3.51
N GLN A 66 -10.58 -10.90 -4.58
CA GLN A 66 -11.46 -11.95 -5.07
C GLN A 66 -11.56 -13.14 -4.11
N GLN A 67 -10.42 -13.59 -3.63
CA GLN A 67 -10.33 -14.65 -2.63
C GLN A 67 -10.15 -13.99 -1.26
N ARG A 68 -11.14 -14.17 -0.41
CA ARG A 68 -11.19 -13.56 0.93
C ARG A 68 -10.70 -14.53 1.98
N THR A 69 -9.48 -15.02 1.79
CA THR A 69 -8.80 -15.93 2.71
C THR A 69 -7.61 -15.25 3.38
N PRO A 70 -7.22 -15.69 4.59
CA PRO A 70 -6.06 -15.16 5.29
C PRO A 70 -4.79 -15.20 4.44
N GLU A 71 -4.57 -16.29 3.71
CA GLU A 71 -3.42 -16.51 2.84
C GLU A 71 -3.39 -15.47 1.72
N ASN A 72 -4.54 -15.24 1.07
CA ASN A 72 -4.62 -14.28 -0.03
C ASN A 72 -4.44 -12.84 0.47
N PHE A 73 -4.97 -12.49 1.65
CA PHE A 73 -4.70 -11.18 2.27
C PHE A 73 -3.22 -11.01 2.53
N TYR A 74 -2.60 -11.98 3.18
CA TYR A 74 -1.19 -11.95 3.55
C TYR A 74 -0.28 -11.82 2.32
N GLN A 75 -0.46 -12.66 1.31
CA GLN A 75 0.31 -12.62 0.05
C GLN A 75 0.21 -11.27 -0.64
N ASN A 76 -1.02 -10.72 -0.77
CA ASN A 76 -1.21 -9.44 -1.43
C ASN A 76 -0.66 -8.26 -0.61
N ILE A 77 -0.73 -8.31 0.71
CA ILE A 77 -0.16 -7.30 1.60
C ILE A 77 1.37 -7.32 1.50
N ASN A 78 2.00 -8.50 1.52
CA ASN A 78 3.44 -8.61 1.33
C ASN A 78 3.89 -8.15 -0.06
N LEU A 79 3.19 -8.55 -1.10
CA LEU A 79 3.46 -8.06 -2.45
C LEU A 79 3.36 -6.54 -2.51
N LEU A 80 2.31 -5.98 -1.90
CA LEU A 80 2.04 -4.55 -1.96
C LEU A 80 3.03 -3.71 -1.16
N PHE A 81 3.40 -4.14 0.04
CA PHE A 81 4.19 -3.32 0.96
C PHE A 81 5.66 -3.74 1.08
N LEU A 82 5.99 -4.97 0.71
CA LEU A 82 7.35 -5.49 0.77
C LEU A 82 7.90 -5.92 -0.62
N GLY A 83 7.05 -5.92 -1.67
CA GLY A 83 7.43 -6.43 -2.99
C GLY A 83 7.69 -7.94 -3.00
N ASP A 84 7.28 -8.65 -1.96
CA ASP A 84 7.49 -10.08 -1.81
C ASP A 84 6.32 -10.87 -2.40
N ARG A 85 6.63 -11.75 -3.37
CA ARG A 85 5.66 -12.62 -4.05
C ARG A 85 5.57 -14.01 -3.44
N ASN A 86 6.59 -14.43 -2.70
CA ASN A 86 6.78 -15.81 -2.27
C ASN A 86 6.83 -15.94 -0.75
N CYS A 87 5.75 -15.52 -0.07
CA CYS A 87 5.64 -15.70 1.37
C CYS A 87 5.34 -17.17 1.70
N GLU A 88 6.36 -17.92 2.05
CA GLU A 88 6.25 -19.35 2.44
C GLU A 88 6.06 -19.52 3.96
N ASP A 89 6.07 -18.41 4.71
CA ASP A 89 5.87 -18.40 6.15
C ASP A 89 4.39 -18.47 6.56
N ASN A 90 4.12 -18.53 7.86
CA ASN A 90 2.78 -18.66 8.39
C ASN A 90 2.17 -17.34 8.94
N GLY A 91 2.68 -16.19 8.53
CA GLY A 91 2.17 -14.86 8.92
C GLY A 91 0.71 -14.62 8.55
N HIS A 92 0.17 -15.39 7.57
CA HIS A 92 -1.25 -15.35 7.20
C HIS A 92 -2.18 -15.64 8.38
N LEU A 93 -1.73 -16.38 9.40
CA LEU A 93 -2.51 -16.67 10.60
C LEU A 93 -2.95 -15.39 11.34
N CYS A 94 -2.19 -14.30 11.23
CA CYS A 94 -2.60 -13.00 11.78
C CYS A 94 -3.90 -12.45 11.17
N PHE A 95 -4.25 -12.87 9.97
CA PHE A 95 -5.46 -12.42 9.26
C PHE A 95 -6.65 -13.39 9.40
N SER A 96 -6.49 -14.48 10.14
CA SER A 96 -7.49 -15.55 10.24
C SER A 96 -8.76 -15.15 11.00
N GLN A 97 -8.72 -14.05 11.76
CA GLN A 97 -9.87 -13.48 12.46
C GLN A 97 -10.77 -12.62 11.55
N VAL A 98 -10.28 -12.20 10.36
CA VAL A 98 -11.03 -11.32 9.47
C VAL A 98 -12.27 -12.05 8.91
N LYS A 99 -13.43 -11.50 9.16
CA LYS A 99 -14.73 -12.03 8.75
C LYS A 99 -15.57 -10.97 8.05
N PHE A 100 -16.51 -11.45 7.27
CA PHE A 100 -17.42 -10.64 6.46
C PHE A 100 -18.86 -10.97 6.84
N LYS A 101 -19.65 -9.93 7.08
CA LYS A 101 -21.08 -10.05 7.37
C LYS A 101 -21.84 -9.13 6.43
N SER A 102 -22.67 -9.72 5.56
CA SER A 102 -23.64 -8.95 4.80
C SER A 102 -24.70 -8.41 5.74
N THR A 103 -25.06 -7.16 5.59
CA THR A 103 -26.24 -6.59 6.22
C THR A 103 -27.47 -6.85 5.34
N LYS A 104 -28.67 -6.60 5.84
CA LYS A 104 -29.88 -6.62 5.00
C LYS A 104 -29.96 -5.39 4.10
N GLU A 105 -29.14 -4.38 4.36
CA GLU A 105 -29.05 -3.18 3.55
C GLU A 105 -28.34 -3.47 2.22
N TRP A 106 -28.79 -2.83 1.18
CA TRP A 106 -28.28 -3.09 -0.16
C TRP A 106 -26.80 -2.70 -0.31
N LYS A 107 -25.98 -3.71 -0.71
CA LYS A 107 -24.55 -3.55 -0.94
C LYS A 107 -23.73 -3.14 0.29
N GLU A 108 -24.31 -3.10 1.48
CA GLU A 108 -23.55 -2.93 2.69
C GLU A 108 -22.97 -4.27 3.18
N GLU A 109 -21.71 -4.24 3.55
CA GLU A 109 -21.01 -5.37 4.13
C GLU A 109 -20.13 -4.87 5.28
N ILE A 110 -20.16 -5.58 6.38
CA ILE A 110 -19.35 -5.28 7.57
C ILE A 110 -18.17 -6.24 7.61
N ILE A 111 -16.99 -5.67 7.73
CA ILE A 111 -15.76 -6.38 8.05
C ILE A 111 -15.58 -6.33 9.57
N TYR A 112 -15.42 -7.46 10.20
CA TYR A 112 -15.26 -7.59 11.65
C TYR A 112 -14.25 -8.68 11.99
N LEU A 113 -13.78 -8.68 13.23
CA LEU A 113 -12.87 -9.69 13.73
C LEU A 113 -13.57 -10.69 14.62
N ASP A 114 -13.30 -11.95 14.41
CA ASP A 114 -13.64 -13.03 15.33
C ASP A 114 -12.54 -13.09 16.42
N VAL A 115 -12.60 -12.16 17.37
CA VAL A 115 -11.58 -12.03 18.42
C VAL A 115 -11.57 -13.20 19.40
N HIS A 116 -12.70 -13.95 19.50
CA HIS A 116 -12.80 -15.14 20.35
C HIS A 116 -12.28 -16.41 19.68
N LYS A 117 -11.72 -16.29 18.48
CA LYS A 117 -11.07 -17.40 17.82
C LYS A 117 -9.92 -17.92 18.66
N GLU A 118 -9.79 -19.25 18.75
CA GLU A 118 -8.68 -19.89 19.43
C GLU A 118 -7.34 -19.48 18.82
N LEU A 119 -6.36 -19.26 19.69
CA LEU A 119 -4.99 -18.94 19.25
C LEU A 119 -4.44 -20.04 18.35
N PRO A 120 -3.60 -19.69 17.36
CA PRO A 120 -2.90 -20.69 16.56
C PRO A 120 -2.11 -21.65 17.45
N SER A 121 -2.18 -22.94 17.16
CA SER A 121 -1.42 -23.97 17.87
C SER A 121 0.09 -23.88 17.60
N GLU A 122 0.47 -23.26 16.51
CA GLU A 122 1.86 -23.06 16.09
C GLU A 122 2.30 -21.61 16.30
N ARG A 123 3.62 -21.43 16.43
CA ARG A 123 4.20 -20.08 16.46
C ARG A 123 4.10 -19.43 15.10
N ILE A 124 3.76 -18.15 15.07
CA ILE A 124 3.81 -17.36 13.85
C ILE A 124 5.24 -16.85 13.67
N VAL A 125 5.91 -17.32 12.62
CA VAL A 125 7.29 -16.94 12.30
C VAL A 125 7.29 -16.38 10.89
N LEU A 126 7.75 -15.13 10.74
CA LEU A 126 7.86 -14.46 9.45
C LEU A 126 9.16 -14.85 8.73
N GLY A 127 9.22 -14.56 7.42
CA GLY A 127 10.35 -14.94 6.57
C GLY A 127 11.70 -14.37 7.00
N ASP A 128 11.73 -13.27 7.77
CA ASP A 128 12.94 -12.70 8.38
C ASP A 128 13.31 -13.34 9.74
N GLY A 129 12.55 -14.34 10.17
CA GLY A 129 12.71 -15.01 11.47
C GLY A 129 12.03 -14.31 12.65
N THR A 130 11.34 -13.19 12.42
CA THR A 130 10.57 -12.50 13.48
C THR A 130 9.44 -13.38 13.96
N VAL A 131 9.34 -13.55 15.29
CA VAL A 131 8.27 -14.31 15.94
C VAL A 131 7.18 -13.36 16.40
N LEU A 132 5.98 -13.48 15.84
CA LEU A 132 4.80 -12.76 16.28
C LEU A 132 4.10 -13.51 17.41
N LYS A 133 3.52 -12.76 18.35
CA LYS A 133 2.91 -13.31 19.57
C LYS A 133 1.47 -12.81 19.73
N PRO A 134 0.52 -13.31 18.92
CA PRO A 134 -0.87 -12.92 19.05
C PRO A 134 -1.39 -13.23 20.46
N VAL A 135 -2.24 -12.36 20.97
CA VAL A 135 -2.85 -12.49 22.30
C VAL A 135 -4.32 -12.85 22.14
N ALA A 136 -4.85 -13.70 23.02
CA ALA A 136 -6.26 -14.06 23.02
C ALA A 136 -7.14 -12.81 23.19
N ASP A 137 -8.32 -12.83 22.59
CA ASP A 137 -9.32 -11.76 22.65
C ASP A 137 -8.83 -10.39 22.11
N THR A 138 -7.76 -10.40 21.27
CA THR A 138 -7.25 -9.18 20.63
C THR A 138 -7.19 -9.32 19.12
N ASP A 139 -6.97 -8.21 18.40
CA ASP A 139 -6.73 -8.18 16.95
C ASP A 139 -5.30 -8.67 16.65
N TRP A 140 -5.17 -9.87 16.11
CA TRP A 140 -3.88 -10.48 15.78
C TRP A 140 -3.17 -9.78 14.61
N ARG A 141 -3.91 -9.08 13.74
CA ARG A 141 -3.33 -8.29 12.65
C ARG A 141 -2.38 -7.22 13.19
N ARG A 142 -2.63 -6.73 14.41
CA ARG A 142 -1.84 -5.68 15.05
C ARG A 142 -0.36 -6.08 15.17
N GLU A 143 -0.09 -7.32 15.57
CA GLU A 143 1.29 -7.82 15.69
C GLU A 143 2.02 -7.72 14.35
N TYR A 144 1.39 -8.22 13.27
CA TYR A 144 1.97 -8.15 11.94
C TYR A 144 2.08 -6.70 11.42
N VAL A 145 1.04 -5.89 11.57
CA VAL A 145 1.02 -4.52 11.05
C VAL A 145 2.05 -3.63 11.75
N MET A 146 2.26 -3.80 13.05
CA MET A 146 3.30 -3.06 13.78
C MET A 146 4.71 -3.47 13.34
N TRP A 147 4.95 -4.76 13.08
CA TRP A 147 6.20 -5.21 12.47
C TRP A 147 6.38 -4.66 11.05
N LEU A 148 5.37 -4.79 10.21
CA LEU A 148 5.40 -4.32 8.81
C LEU A 148 5.79 -2.85 8.73
N THR A 149 5.15 -1.99 9.52
CA THR A 149 5.28 -0.53 9.48
C THR A 149 6.36 0.02 10.41
N SER A 150 7.16 -0.87 11.01
CA SER A 150 8.28 -0.47 11.87
C SER A 150 9.40 0.22 11.07
N SER A 151 10.04 1.23 11.66
CA SER A 151 11.25 1.83 11.10
C SER A 151 12.43 0.84 10.98
N ALA A 152 12.40 -0.25 11.73
CA ALA A 152 13.36 -1.35 11.63
C ALA A 152 13.13 -2.21 10.38
N ASN A 153 11.89 -2.30 9.87
CA ASN A 153 11.58 -2.98 8.63
C ASN A 153 11.87 -2.06 7.43
N ARG A 154 13.14 -2.02 7.03
CA ARG A 154 13.60 -1.15 5.94
C ARG A 154 12.91 -1.43 4.61
N ARG A 155 12.55 -2.67 4.34
CA ARG A 155 11.91 -3.08 3.08
C ARG A 155 10.59 -2.34 2.85
N PHE A 156 9.80 -2.11 3.88
CA PHE A 156 8.59 -1.31 3.83
C PHE A 156 8.84 0.11 3.30
N ALA A 157 9.88 0.76 3.79
CA ALA A 157 10.28 2.09 3.33
C ALA A 157 10.89 2.05 1.92
N GLU A 158 11.75 1.07 1.62
CA GLU A 158 12.42 0.92 0.32
C GLU A 158 11.43 0.76 -0.83
N VAL A 159 10.41 -0.06 -0.63
CA VAL A 159 9.37 -0.29 -1.65
C VAL A 159 8.62 1.01 -1.97
N MET A 160 8.27 1.81 -0.95
CA MET A 160 7.60 3.09 -1.17
C MET A 160 8.51 4.12 -1.83
N VAL A 161 9.77 4.21 -1.41
CA VAL A 161 10.79 5.06 -2.03
C VAL A 161 10.94 4.73 -3.51
N ASN A 162 11.08 3.43 -3.83
CA ASN A 162 11.22 2.98 -5.21
C ASN A 162 9.99 3.29 -6.08
N ARG A 163 8.78 3.17 -5.54
CA ARG A 163 7.56 3.56 -6.24
C ARG A 163 7.49 5.05 -6.49
N MET A 164 7.82 5.89 -5.51
CA MET A 164 7.85 7.34 -5.70
C MET A 164 8.90 7.75 -6.72
N TRP A 165 10.06 7.11 -6.71
CA TRP A 165 11.09 7.27 -7.74
C TRP A 165 10.56 6.90 -9.12
N PHE A 166 9.94 5.72 -9.24
CA PHE A 166 9.31 5.28 -10.48
C PHE A 166 8.25 6.26 -11.00
N TRP A 167 7.42 6.83 -10.12
CA TRP A 167 6.42 7.82 -10.54
C TRP A 167 7.02 9.09 -11.12
N VAL A 168 8.21 9.47 -10.70
CA VAL A 168 8.91 10.66 -11.18
C VAL A 168 9.71 10.37 -12.45
N PHE A 169 10.42 9.26 -12.49
CA PHE A 169 11.38 8.97 -13.56
C PHE A 169 10.87 7.96 -14.61
N GLY A 170 9.76 7.29 -14.35
CA GLY A 170 9.21 6.25 -15.22
C GLY A 170 9.98 4.93 -15.19
N LYS A 171 11.02 4.85 -14.37
CA LYS A 171 11.83 3.67 -14.12
C LYS A 171 12.20 3.59 -12.64
N GLY A 172 12.08 2.41 -12.03
CA GLY A 172 12.48 2.20 -10.65
C GLY A 172 14.00 2.14 -10.46
N ILE A 173 14.46 2.40 -9.24
CA ILE A 173 15.83 2.04 -8.83
C ILE A 173 15.95 0.53 -8.80
N VAL A 174 14.91 -0.16 -8.30
CA VAL A 174 14.61 -1.56 -8.57
C VAL A 174 13.57 -1.58 -9.68
N ASP A 175 13.88 -2.15 -10.82
CA ASP A 175 13.03 -2.21 -11.99
C ASP A 175 12.67 -3.69 -12.24
N GLU A 176 11.50 -3.95 -12.38
CA GLU A 176 10.13 -3.64 -12.13
C GLU A 176 9.85 -3.19 -10.66
N PRO A 177 9.12 -2.11 -10.40
CA PRO A 177 9.04 -1.53 -9.06
C PRO A 177 8.53 -2.44 -7.95
N ASP A 178 7.73 -3.45 -8.31
CA ASP A 178 7.12 -4.40 -7.38
C ASP A 178 7.78 -5.80 -7.43
N ASP A 179 8.95 -5.93 -8.08
CA ASP A 179 9.69 -7.18 -8.20
C ASP A 179 11.00 -7.11 -7.40
N TRP A 180 10.93 -7.48 -6.14
CA TRP A 180 12.03 -7.42 -5.20
C TRP A 180 12.70 -8.78 -4.95
N ARG A 181 12.80 -9.60 -5.99
CA ARG A 181 13.52 -10.88 -5.92
C ARG A 181 15.02 -10.65 -5.71
N GLU A 182 15.70 -11.65 -5.19
CA GLU A 182 17.15 -11.58 -4.91
C GLU A 182 18.01 -11.33 -6.15
N ASP A 183 17.55 -11.77 -7.31
CA ASP A 183 18.23 -11.58 -8.61
C ASP A 183 17.93 -10.21 -9.25
N ASN A 184 16.90 -9.49 -8.79
CA ASN A 184 16.55 -8.14 -9.24
C ASN A 184 17.11 -7.07 -8.30
N LYS A 185 18.38 -6.76 -8.47
CA LYS A 185 19.09 -5.82 -7.58
C LYS A 185 18.85 -4.36 -7.97
N PRO A 186 18.88 -3.44 -6.98
CA PRO A 186 18.83 -2.01 -7.27
C PRO A 186 19.93 -1.58 -8.24
N SER A 187 19.58 -0.79 -9.23
CA SER A 187 20.54 -0.16 -10.18
C SER A 187 21.48 0.82 -9.49
N ASP A 188 20.99 1.50 -8.45
CA ASP A 188 21.79 2.33 -7.56
C ASP A 188 21.43 2.06 -6.08
N PRO A 189 22.14 1.14 -5.42
CA PRO A 189 21.91 0.82 -4.01
C PRO A 189 22.19 1.99 -3.06
N ARG A 190 23.09 2.92 -3.42
CA ARG A 190 23.44 4.07 -2.57
C ARG A 190 22.31 5.08 -2.58
N GLN A 191 21.75 5.36 -3.75
CA GLN A 191 20.62 6.26 -3.91
C GLN A 191 19.40 5.72 -3.17
N LEU A 192 19.07 4.44 -3.37
CA LEU A 192 17.96 3.79 -2.65
C LEU A 192 18.15 3.90 -1.14
N LYS A 193 19.34 3.56 -0.64
CA LYS A 193 19.65 3.65 0.79
C LYS A 193 19.52 5.09 1.32
N SER A 194 20.04 6.07 0.62
CA SER A 194 20.01 7.48 1.02
C SER A 194 18.58 8.01 1.13
N LEU A 195 17.73 7.72 0.13
CA LEU A 195 16.33 8.12 0.14
C LEU A 195 15.52 7.38 1.20
N THR A 196 15.81 6.09 1.43
CA THR A 196 15.17 5.29 2.48
C THR A 196 15.52 5.81 3.87
N ASP A 197 16.80 6.09 4.13
CA ASP A 197 17.23 6.68 5.41
C ASP A 197 16.57 8.05 5.64
N TYR A 198 16.49 8.88 4.59
CA TYR A 198 15.79 10.16 4.66
C TYR A 198 14.30 9.99 4.95
N PHE A 199 13.63 9.04 4.30
CA PHE A 199 12.20 8.80 4.49
C PHE A 199 11.88 8.34 5.91
N ILE A 200 12.64 7.39 6.44
CA ILE A 200 12.51 6.91 7.82
C ILE A 200 12.81 8.03 8.83
N ALA A 201 13.89 8.78 8.63
CA ALA A 201 14.30 9.87 9.52
C ALA A 201 13.31 11.06 9.55
N ASN A 202 12.43 11.15 8.56
CA ASN A 202 11.36 12.15 8.49
C ASN A 202 9.97 11.52 8.72
N ASP A 203 9.89 10.52 9.59
CA ASP A 203 8.64 9.89 10.04
C ASP A 203 7.73 9.46 8.87
N PHE A 204 8.30 8.83 7.86
CA PHE A 204 7.58 8.34 6.67
C PHE A 204 6.75 9.43 5.95
N ASN A 205 7.24 10.66 5.95
CA ASN A 205 6.59 11.81 5.32
C ASN A 205 6.74 11.77 3.79
N MET A 206 5.66 11.41 3.10
CA MET A 206 5.65 11.25 1.64
C MET A 206 5.90 12.55 0.89
N ARG A 207 5.43 13.71 1.38
CA ARG A 207 5.67 15.00 0.70
C ARG A 207 7.12 15.42 0.79
N LEU A 208 7.77 15.19 1.94
CA LEU A 208 9.20 15.46 2.07
C LEU A 208 10.03 14.55 1.18
N LEU A 209 9.68 13.26 1.09
CA LEU A 209 10.34 12.33 0.17
C LEU A 209 10.17 12.78 -1.30
N MET A 210 8.96 13.10 -1.74
CA MET A 210 8.70 13.60 -3.09
C MET A 210 9.52 14.88 -3.37
N LYS A 211 9.51 15.83 -2.43
CA LYS A 211 10.32 17.05 -2.53
C LYS A 211 11.81 16.73 -2.66
N LYS A 212 12.32 15.77 -1.88
CA LYS A 212 13.73 15.35 -1.94
C LYS A 212 14.09 14.77 -3.30
N ILE A 213 13.22 13.95 -3.88
CA ILE A 213 13.39 13.36 -5.22
C ILE A 213 13.38 14.46 -6.30
N LEU A 214 12.41 15.38 -6.26
CA LEU A 214 12.30 16.47 -7.25
C LEU A 214 13.41 17.52 -7.16
N LEU A 215 14.07 17.65 -6.02
CA LEU A 215 15.23 18.54 -5.81
C LEU A 215 16.56 17.83 -5.97
N SER A 216 16.57 16.56 -6.35
CA SER A 216 17.80 15.80 -6.56
C SER A 216 18.53 16.27 -7.84
N GLU A 217 19.82 15.99 -7.91
CA GLU A 217 20.63 16.29 -9.10
C GLU A 217 20.14 15.46 -10.30
N GLU A 218 19.69 14.24 -10.06
CA GLU A 218 19.16 13.34 -11.07
C GLU A 218 17.91 13.91 -11.78
N PHE A 219 17.08 14.66 -11.05
CA PHE A 219 15.92 15.32 -11.63
C PHE A 219 16.25 16.64 -12.32
N ASN A 220 17.20 17.40 -11.76
CA ASN A 220 17.53 18.75 -12.23
C ASN A 220 18.67 18.81 -13.24
N SER A 221 19.38 17.71 -13.51
CA SER A 221 20.47 17.69 -14.45
C SER A 221 19.98 17.47 -15.88
N GLU A 222 20.43 18.32 -16.82
CA GLU A 222 20.19 18.13 -18.26
C GLU A 222 20.85 16.85 -18.80
N MET A 223 21.80 16.30 -18.04
CA MET A 223 22.52 15.06 -18.31
C MET A 223 22.18 14.00 -17.29
N ALA A 224 20.89 13.81 -16.96
CA ALA A 224 20.49 12.73 -16.06
C ALA A 224 21.15 11.41 -16.50
N PRO A 225 21.99 10.76 -15.67
CA PRO A 225 22.70 9.52 -16.05
C PRO A 225 21.72 8.37 -16.30
N ALA A 226 20.52 8.48 -15.82
CA ALA A 226 19.41 7.60 -16.20
C ALA A 226 19.07 7.74 -17.68
N GLY A 227 19.88 8.51 -18.42
CA GLY A 227 19.87 8.59 -19.86
C GLY A 227 18.46 8.64 -20.41
N LYS A 228 17.63 9.47 -19.88
CA LYS A 228 16.38 9.80 -20.53
C LYS A 228 15.21 9.73 -19.56
N TYR A 229 14.76 10.89 -19.17
CA TYR A 229 13.33 11.08 -18.98
C TYR A 229 12.63 10.47 -20.21
N VAL A 230 12.05 9.31 -20.05
CA VAL A 230 11.19 8.74 -21.06
C VAL A 230 9.84 9.43 -20.89
N PRO A 231 9.42 10.30 -21.85
CA PRO A 231 8.12 10.93 -21.76
C PRO A 231 7.05 9.85 -21.64
N GLN A 232 6.42 9.76 -20.49
CA GLN A 232 5.30 8.85 -20.30
C GLN A 232 4.04 9.49 -20.88
N ARG A 233 3.26 8.71 -21.61
CA ARG A 233 1.91 9.13 -21.97
C ARG A 233 1.13 9.33 -20.67
N LEU A 234 0.56 10.51 -20.50
CA LEU A 234 -0.41 10.72 -19.43
C LEU A 234 -1.58 9.76 -19.63
N PRO A 235 -2.02 9.08 -18.58
CA PRO A 235 -3.25 8.30 -18.61
C PRO A 235 -4.43 9.18 -19.08
N ALA A 236 -5.39 8.57 -19.77
CA ALA A 236 -6.52 9.31 -20.34
C ALA A 236 -7.29 10.12 -19.29
N GLU A 237 -7.45 9.56 -18.09
CA GLU A 237 -8.12 10.20 -16.96
C GLU A 237 -7.39 11.47 -16.50
N VAL A 238 -6.04 11.42 -16.45
CA VAL A 238 -5.22 12.59 -16.09
C VAL A 238 -5.33 13.69 -17.14
N ILE A 239 -5.41 13.31 -18.43
CA ILE A 239 -5.62 14.27 -19.51
C ILE A 239 -7.01 14.93 -19.38
N VAL A 240 -8.05 14.14 -19.12
CA VAL A 240 -9.41 14.64 -18.92
C VAL A 240 -9.48 15.59 -17.74
N ASP A 241 -8.92 15.21 -16.58
CA ASP A 241 -8.89 16.04 -15.38
C ASP A 241 -8.10 17.34 -15.61
N ALA A 242 -6.97 17.27 -16.31
CA ALA A 242 -6.17 18.45 -16.65
C ALA A 242 -6.95 19.40 -17.59
N LEU A 243 -7.61 18.86 -18.62
CA LEU A 243 -8.45 19.63 -19.53
C LEU A 243 -9.63 20.26 -18.80
N ALA A 244 -10.32 19.49 -17.95
CA ALA A 244 -11.43 20.01 -17.14
C ALA A 244 -10.97 21.15 -16.21
N THR A 245 -9.80 21.01 -15.59
CA THR A 245 -9.21 22.04 -14.73
C THR A 245 -8.90 23.32 -15.50
N VAL A 246 -8.29 23.19 -16.70
CA VAL A 246 -7.90 24.36 -17.52
C VAL A 246 -9.11 25.05 -18.16
N THR A 247 -10.10 24.27 -18.59
CA THR A 247 -11.29 24.78 -19.28
C THR A 247 -12.42 25.18 -18.35
N GLY A 248 -12.41 24.70 -17.10
CA GLY A 248 -13.51 24.83 -16.14
C GLY A 248 -14.75 23.99 -16.49
N ILE A 249 -14.63 23.09 -17.49
CA ILE A 249 -15.73 22.23 -17.93
C ILE A 249 -15.51 20.83 -17.36
N TRP A 250 -16.39 20.43 -16.46
CA TRP A 250 -16.44 19.10 -15.89
C TRP A 250 -17.62 18.32 -16.47
N ASN A 251 -17.37 17.21 -17.12
CA ASN A 251 -18.40 16.32 -17.68
C ASN A 251 -18.73 15.19 -16.69
#